data_bc194bfc6899867c97b5876b94748669
#
_entry.id   bc194bfc6899867c97b5876b94748669
#
_cell.length_a   1.000
_cell.length_b   1.000
_cell.length_c   1.000
_cell.angle_alpha   90.00
_cell.angle_beta   90.00
_cell.angle_gamma   90.00
#
_symmetry.space_group_name_H-M   'P 1'
#
loop_
_entity.id
_entity.type
_entity.pdbx_description
1 polymer ?
#
loop_
_entity_poly.entity_id
_entity_poly.type
_entity_poly.pdbx_seq_one_letter_code
_entity_poly.pdbx_strand_id
1 'polypeptide(L)'
;IRDRVRGTKAKVQALVDHFQGVEPGEAAWALTLLLGKRRRRLITGRRLRDILRDRGGLPDWLIDDCYGQVGDSAETISLLWPAVQERVEASDPDLPSGDGDMPLSWWMDTLLPAISTRSDDDQANAVIWLWHRTPLDQHFIVNKLLTGGFRVGVSTGLISRAIAEAFDLEESLVVQRLMGGFEPSAERFRQLTAC
;
A
#
# COMPACT_ATOMS: atom_id res chain seq x y z
N ILE A 1 2.83 6.71 -11.97
CA ILE A 1 3.78 7.80 -11.66
C ILE A 1 5.18 7.19 -11.61
N ARG A 2 5.85 7.11 -12.79
CA ARG A 2 7.26 6.74 -12.88
C ARG A 2 8.13 8.00 -12.97
N ASP A 3 7.93 8.98 -12.11
CA ASP A 3 8.95 9.97 -11.87
C ASP A 3 9.97 9.36 -10.91
N ARG A 4 11.00 8.78 -11.52
CA ARG A 4 12.22 8.41 -10.82
C ARG A 4 12.84 9.70 -10.29
N VAL A 5 12.52 10.04 -9.05
CA VAL A 5 13.29 11.01 -8.28
C VAL A 5 14.74 10.50 -8.26
N ARG A 6 15.52 10.93 -9.23
CA ARG A 6 16.92 10.51 -9.43
C ARG A 6 17.77 11.33 -8.48
N GLY A 7 18.19 10.73 -7.38
CA GLY A 7 19.16 11.28 -6.45
C GLY A 7 18.71 11.17 -5.00
N THR A 8 19.64 10.89 -4.13
CA THR A 8 19.44 10.74 -2.69
C THR A 8 18.81 11.99 -2.08
N LYS A 9 19.32 13.18 -2.47
CA LYS A 9 18.84 14.48 -1.95
C LYS A 9 17.38 14.74 -2.29
N ALA A 10 16.98 14.48 -3.53
CA ALA A 10 15.60 14.69 -3.95
C ALA A 10 14.62 13.68 -3.28
N LYS A 11 15.08 12.45 -2.99
CA LYS A 11 14.29 11.49 -2.20
C LYS A 11 14.10 11.96 -0.77
N VAL A 12 15.15 12.46 -0.13
CA VAL A 12 15.07 13.00 1.23
C VAL A 12 14.12 14.19 1.25
N GLN A 13 14.25 15.14 0.32
CA GLN A 13 13.36 16.30 0.27
C GLN A 13 11.90 15.91 0.10
N ALA A 14 11.59 14.98 -0.81
CA ALA A 14 10.22 14.49 -0.99
C ALA A 14 9.63 13.84 0.28
N LEU A 15 10.46 13.16 1.07
CA LEU A 15 10.06 12.60 2.36
C LEU A 15 9.85 13.69 3.42
N VAL A 16 10.73 14.69 3.46
CA VAL A 16 10.59 15.86 4.34
C VAL A 16 9.27 16.56 4.08
N ASP A 17 9.02 16.92 2.81
CA ASP A 17 7.80 17.62 2.39
C ASP A 17 6.55 16.80 2.77
N HIS A 18 6.60 15.47 2.57
CA HIS A 18 5.50 14.60 2.93
C HIS A 18 5.26 14.58 4.45
N PHE A 19 6.29 14.32 5.25
CA PHE A 19 6.13 14.21 6.71
C PHE A 19 5.72 15.53 7.39
N GLN A 20 6.08 16.68 6.80
CA GLN A 20 5.65 17.99 7.28
C GLN A 20 4.23 18.35 6.82
N GLY A 21 3.79 17.81 5.67
CA GLY A 21 2.53 18.21 5.02
C GLY A 21 1.32 17.35 5.38
N VAL A 22 1.50 16.25 6.13
CA VAL A 22 0.40 15.31 6.43
C VAL A 22 0.12 15.20 7.93
N GLU A 23 -1.09 14.80 8.26
CA GLU A 23 -1.47 14.52 9.65
C GLU A 23 -0.64 13.37 10.26
N PRO A 24 -0.38 13.39 11.59
CA PRO A 24 0.47 12.39 12.24
C PRO A 24 0.04 10.94 12.04
N GLY A 25 -1.25 10.67 11.88
CA GLY A 25 -1.77 9.33 11.57
C GLY A 25 -1.37 8.84 10.19
N GLU A 26 -1.46 9.74 9.20
CA GLU A 26 -1.02 9.49 7.83
C GLU A 26 0.49 9.28 7.75
N ALA A 27 1.24 10.16 8.40
CA ALA A 27 2.70 10.05 8.49
C ALA A 27 3.13 8.72 9.13
N ALA A 28 2.43 8.27 10.17
CA ALA A 28 2.69 7.00 10.84
C ALA A 28 2.51 5.80 9.90
N TRP A 29 1.43 5.78 9.11
CA TRP A 29 1.18 4.73 8.14
C TRP A 29 2.18 4.76 6.97
N ALA A 30 2.45 5.95 6.42
CA ALA A 30 3.46 6.12 5.38
C ALA A 30 4.84 5.63 5.87
N LEU A 31 5.25 6.02 7.08
CA LEU A 31 6.49 5.56 7.69
C LEU A 31 6.55 4.03 7.83
N THR A 32 5.48 3.42 8.30
CA THR A 32 5.40 1.95 8.46
C THR A 32 5.58 1.22 7.13
N LEU A 33 4.96 1.72 6.07
CA LEU A 33 5.08 1.17 4.73
C LEU A 33 6.49 1.38 4.17
N LEU A 34 7.07 2.57 4.36
CA LEU A 34 8.42 2.91 3.91
C LEU A 34 9.50 2.06 4.60
N LEU A 35 9.34 1.78 5.89
CA LEU A 35 10.25 0.90 6.65
C LEU A 35 10.20 -0.55 6.17
N GLY A 36 9.23 -0.91 5.33
CA GLY A 36 9.10 -2.25 4.74
C GLY A 36 8.90 -3.34 5.79
N LYS A 37 8.46 -2.98 7.00
CA LYS A 37 8.14 -3.97 8.02
C LYS A 37 7.00 -4.84 7.51
N ARG A 38 7.25 -6.15 7.43
CA ARG A 38 6.26 -7.13 6.97
C ARG A 38 5.02 -7.01 7.84
N ARG A 39 3.98 -6.43 7.26
CA ARG A 39 2.64 -6.53 7.86
C ARG A 39 2.05 -7.90 7.57
N ARG A 40 1.10 -8.28 8.40
CA ARG A 40 0.28 -9.45 8.14
C ARG A 40 -0.31 -9.31 6.74
N ARG A 41 -0.09 -10.30 5.89
CA ARG A 41 -0.76 -10.39 4.60
C ARG A 41 -2.26 -10.40 4.84
N LEU A 42 -2.96 -9.47 4.25
CA LEU A 42 -4.41 -9.42 4.31
C LEU A 42 -4.98 -10.46 3.34
N ILE A 43 -4.45 -10.47 2.11
CA ILE A 43 -4.82 -11.43 1.06
C ILE A 43 -3.53 -11.92 0.40
N THR A 44 -3.45 -13.19 0.05
CA THR A 44 -2.27 -13.71 -0.65
C THR A 44 -2.27 -13.28 -2.11
N GLY A 45 -1.07 -13.07 -2.69
CA GLY A 45 -0.96 -12.76 -4.12
C GLY A 45 -1.55 -13.84 -5.01
N ARG A 46 -1.47 -15.12 -4.60
CA ARG A 46 -2.15 -16.22 -5.29
C ARG A 46 -3.67 -16.02 -5.28
N ARG A 47 -4.26 -15.73 -4.12
CA ARG A 47 -5.70 -15.51 -4.01
C ARG A 47 -6.17 -14.36 -4.90
N LEU A 48 -5.43 -13.25 -4.98
CA LEU A 48 -5.76 -12.15 -5.87
C LEU A 48 -5.70 -12.56 -7.35
N ARG A 49 -4.72 -13.38 -7.75
CA ARG A 49 -4.67 -13.91 -9.12
C ARG A 49 -5.82 -14.88 -9.39
N ASP A 50 -6.19 -15.72 -8.43
CA ASP A 50 -7.34 -16.62 -8.54
C ASP A 50 -8.64 -15.83 -8.73
N ILE A 51 -8.84 -14.75 -7.96
CA ILE A 51 -9.99 -13.84 -8.14
C ILE A 51 -10.01 -13.25 -9.55
N LEU A 52 -8.89 -12.74 -10.04
CA LEU A 52 -8.80 -12.17 -11.38
C LEU A 52 -9.11 -13.23 -12.46
N ARG A 53 -8.59 -14.45 -12.32
CA ARG A 53 -8.86 -15.56 -13.21
C ARG A 53 -10.33 -15.92 -13.23
N ASP A 54 -10.89 -16.20 -12.07
CA ASP A 54 -12.25 -16.75 -11.95
C ASP A 54 -13.31 -15.72 -12.35
N ARG A 55 -13.15 -14.47 -11.91
CA ARG A 55 -14.11 -13.40 -12.22
C ARG A 55 -13.86 -12.75 -13.59
N GLY A 56 -12.60 -12.65 -14.01
CA GLY A 56 -12.22 -12.10 -15.31
C GLY A 56 -12.36 -13.09 -16.47
N GLY A 57 -12.60 -14.38 -16.20
CA GLY A 57 -12.68 -15.42 -17.21
C GLY A 57 -11.38 -15.57 -18.01
N LEU A 58 -10.25 -15.34 -17.36
CA LEU A 58 -8.93 -15.49 -17.98
C LEU A 58 -8.47 -16.93 -17.90
N PRO A 59 -7.85 -17.47 -18.98
CA PRO A 59 -7.30 -18.81 -18.94
C PRO A 59 -6.07 -18.90 -18.02
N ASP A 60 -5.92 -20.04 -17.32
CA ASP A 60 -4.84 -20.26 -16.35
C ASP A 60 -3.46 -19.96 -16.95
N TRP A 61 -3.20 -20.45 -18.17
CA TRP A 61 -1.90 -20.26 -18.83
C TRP A 61 -1.52 -18.79 -18.99
N LEU A 62 -2.49 -17.91 -19.24
CA LEU A 62 -2.21 -16.48 -19.43
C LEU A 62 -1.77 -15.81 -18.12
N ILE A 63 -2.43 -16.14 -17.01
CA ILE A 63 -2.07 -15.61 -15.69
C ILE A 63 -0.71 -16.15 -15.27
N ASP A 64 -0.47 -17.44 -15.47
CA ASP A 64 0.79 -18.10 -15.09
C ASP A 64 1.97 -17.58 -15.92
N ASP A 65 1.80 -17.39 -17.22
CA ASP A 65 2.82 -16.81 -18.09
C ASP A 65 3.13 -15.37 -17.71
N CYS A 66 2.11 -14.52 -17.54
CA CYS A 66 2.29 -13.14 -17.09
C CYS A 66 2.99 -13.09 -15.74
N TYR A 67 2.57 -13.92 -14.78
CA TYR A 67 3.22 -13.98 -13.48
C TYR A 67 4.65 -14.50 -13.57
N GLY A 68 4.90 -15.49 -14.43
CA GLY A 68 6.25 -16.03 -14.67
C GLY A 68 7.23 -14.98 -15.20
N GLN A 69 6.75 -14.10 -16.08
CA GLN A 69 7.56 -13.01 -16.64
C GLN A 69 7.78 -11.85 -15.67
N VAL A 70 6.75 -11.48 -14.91
CA VAL A 70 6.75 -10.32 -14.03
C VAL A 70 7.31 -10.66 -12.63
N GLY A 71 7.01 -11.86 -12.13
CA GLY A 71 7.41 -12.32 -10.79
C GLY A 71 6.67 -11.65 -9.63
N ASP A 72 5.66 -10.83 -9.90
CA ASP A 72 4.92 -10.05 -8.91
C ASP A 72 3.42 -10.06 -9.17
N SER A 73 2.64 -10.56 -8.20
CA SER A 73 1.18 -10.68 -8.34
C SER A 73 0.47 -9.32 -8.49
N ALA A 74 0.92 -8.30 -7.76
CA ALA A 74 0.31 -6.98 -7.83
C ALA A 74 0.50 -6.35 -9.20
N GLU A 75 1.69 -6.50 -9.78
CA GLU A 75 1.99 -6.01 -11.13
C GLU A 75 1.25 -6.83 -12.19
N THR A 76 1.24 -8.16 -12.08
CA THR A 76 0.49 -9.04 -12.99
C THR A 76 -0.99 -8.64 -13.06
N ILE A 77 -1.63 -8.43 -11.91
CA ILE A 77 -3.04 -8.03 -11.83
C ILE A 77 -3.24 -6.66 -12.47
N SER A 78 -2.36 -5.69 -12.17
CA SER A 78 -2.47 -4.34 -12.71
C SER A 78 -2.33 -4.30 -14.24
N LEU A 79 -1.58 -5.23 -14.81
CA LEU A 79 -1.43 -5.35 -16.28
C LEU A 79 -2.63 -6.03 -16.94
N LEU A 80 -3.24 -7.02 -16.29
CA LEU A 80 -4.31 -7.83 -16.87
C LEU A 80 -5.71 -7.26 -16.59
N TRP A 81 -5.91 -6.54 -15.49
CA TRP A 81 -7.21 -6.00 -15.12
C TRP A 81 -7.87 -5.12 -16.20
N PRO A 82 -7.16 -4.20 -16.88
CA PRO A 82 -7.75 -3.37 -17.93
C PRO A 82 -8.40 -4.16 -19.07
N ALA A 83 -7.91 -5.38 -19.34
CA ALA A 83 -8.46 -6.23 -20.39
C ALA A 83 -9.79 -6.92 -20.03
N VAL A 84 -10.15 -6.92 -18.73
CA VAL A 84 -11.31 -7.65 -18.25
C VAL A 84 -12.33 -6.76 -17.50
N GLN A 85 -11.94 -5.58 -17.05
CA GLN A 85 -12.74 -4.72 -16.17
C GLN A 85 -14.15 -4.43 -16.70
N GLU A 86 -14.32 -4.25 -18.00
CA GLU A 86 -15.61 -3.91 -18.61
C GLU A 86 -16.61 -5.06 -18.59
N ARG A 87 -16.14 -6.30 -18.47
CA ARG A 87 -16.97 -7.52 -18.47
C ARG A 87 -17.16 -8.12 -17.07
N VAL A 88 -16.45 -7.60 -16.07
CA VAL A 88 -16.57 -8.06 -14.68
C VAL A 88 -17.51 -7.13 -13.95
N GLU A 89 -18.65 -7.65 -13.54
CA GLU A 89 -19.60 -6.87 -12.73
C GLU A 89 -19.10 -6.73 -11.29
N ALA A 90 -19.21 -5.53 -10.75
CA ALA A 90 -19.01 -5.24 -9.35
C ALA A 90 -20.36 -5.17 -8.64
N SER A 91 -20.62 -6.08 -7.72
CA SER A 91 -21.69 -5.90 -6.73
C SER A 91 -21.21 -4.93 -5.65
N ASP A 92 -22.15 -4.16 -5.06
CA ASP A 92 -21.82 -3.30 -3.92
C ASP A 92 -21.70 -4.18 -2.66
N PRO A 93 -20.48 -4.43 -2.17
CA PRO A 93 -20.32 -5.17 -0.94
C PRO A 93 -20.63 -4.21 0.21
N ASP A 94 -21.33 -4.68 1.23
CA ASP A 94 -21.55 -3.91 2.47
C ASP A 94 -20.19 -3.65 3.17
N LEU A 95 -19.45 -2.68 2.63
CA LEU A 95 -18.14 -2.25 3.11
C LEU A 95 -18.24 -0.86 3.74
N PRO A 96 -17.34 -0.54 4.68
CA PRO A 96 -17.21 0.83 5.14
C PRO A 96 -17.07 1.76 3.94
N SER A 97 -18.02 2.66 3.76
CA SER A 97 -17.99 3.66 2.71
C SER A 97 -17.25 4.90 3.19
N GLY A 98 -16.45 5.46 2.31
CA GLY A 98 -15.81 6.75 2.51
C GLY A 98 -16.14 7.65 1.33
N ASP A 99 -16.34 8.93 1.59
CA ASP A 99 -16.61 9.94 0.57
C ASP A 99 -15.29 10.51 0.04
N GLY A 100 -14.98 10.22 -1.22
CA GLY A 100 -13.85 10.83 -1.93
C GLY A 100 -12.47 10.28 -1.55
N ASP A 101 -11.48 11.16 -1.45
CA ASP A 101 -10.09 10.83 -1.13
C ASP A 101 -9.93 10.47 0.35
N MET A 102 -10.17 9.20 0.67
CA MET A 102 -9.97 8.72 2.02
C MET A 102 -8.49 8.64 2.36
N PRO A 103 -8.11 9.05 3.60
CA PRO A 103 -6.73 9.02 4.03
C PRO A 103 -6.16 7.59 4.11
N LEU A 104 -4.84 7.45 3.98
CA LEU A 104 -4.15 6.16 4.04
C LEU A 104 -4.45 5.40 5.33
N SER A 105 -4.58 6.09 6.45
CA SER A 105 -4.96 5.51 7.74
C SER A 105 -6.32 4.81 7.67
N TRP A 106 -7.32 5.42 7.03
CA TRP A 106 -8.63 4.78 6.85
C TRP A 106 -8.54 3.51 6.00
N TRP A 107 -7.76 3.55 4.91
CA TRP A 107 -7.50 2.35 4.09
C TRP A 107 -6.91 1.23 4.92
N MET A 108 -5.89 1.55 5.72
CA MET A 108 -5.11 0.56 6.45
C MET A 108 -5.79 0.04 7.71
N ASP A 109 -6.57 0.86 8.39
CA ASP A 109 -7.21 0.52 9.66
C ASP A 109 -8.66 0.05 9.49
N THR A 110 -9.33 0.42 8.40
CA THR A 110 -10.76 0.17 8.21
C THR A 110 -11.06 -0.66 6.97
N LEU A 111 -10.78 -0.16 5.77
CA LEU A 111 -11.22 -0.80 4.53
C LEU A 111 -10.53 -2.14 4.26
N LEU A 112 -9.20 -2.15 4.23
CA LEU A 112 -8.46 -3.36 3.88
C LEU A 112 -8.64 -4.50 4.90
N PRO A 113 -8.67 -4.27 6.22
CA PRO A 113 -9.05 -5.29 7.19
C PRO A 113 -10.48 -5.81 6.97
N ALA A 114 -11.46 -4.94 6.71
CA ALA A 114 -12.84 -5.34 6.44
C ALA A 114 -12.95 -6.26 5.22
N ILE A 115 -12.17 -6.03 4.17
CA ILE A 115 -12.08 -6.92 3.00
C ILE A 115 -11.46 -8.27 3.37
N SER A 116 -10.38 -8.25 4.15
CA SER A 116 -9.59 -9.46 4.44
C SER A 116 -10.28 -10.48 5.34
N THR A 117 -11.26 -10.05 6.13
CA THR A 117 -11.97 -10.92 7.09
C THR A 117 -13.22 -11.58 6.53
N ARG A 118 -13.59 -11.29 5.27
CA ARG A 118 -14.78 -11.82 4.61
C ARG A 118 -14.62 -13.28 4.19
N SER A 119 -15.76 -13.94 3.94
CA SER A 119 -15.78 -15.26 3.27
C SER A 119 -15.13 -15.19 1.88
N ASP A 120 -14.74 -16.32 1.32
CA ASP A 120 -14.01 -16.35 0.04
C ASP A 120 -14.75 -15.65 -1.11
N ASP A 121 -16.08 -15.84 -1.22
CA ASP A 121 -16.89 -15.21 -2.26
C ASP A 121 -17.12 -13.72 -2.00
N ASP A 122 -17.43 -13.34 -0.76
CA ASP A 122 -17.61 -11.95 -0.37
C ASP A 122 -16.28 -11.17 -0.47
N GLN A 123 -15.16 -11.83 -0.17
CA GLN A 123 -13.84 -11.24 -0.34
C GLN A 123 -13.54 -11.01 -1.83
N ALA A 124 -13.89 -11.96 -2.71
CA ALA A 124 -13.70 -11.79 -4.14
C ALA A 124 -14.55 -10.62 -4.67
N ASN A 125 -15.82 -10.53 -4.26
CA ASN A 125 -16.69 -9.42 -4.63
C ASN A 125 -16.14 -8.07 -4.13
N ALA A 126 -15.66 -8.03 -2.89
CA ALA A 126 -15.07 -6.83 -2.30
C ALA A 126 -13.79 -6.38 -3.02
N VAL A 127 -12.93 -7.32 -3.43
CA VAL A 127 -11.72 -7.04 -4.20
C VAL A 127 -12.07 -6.52 -5.61
N ILE A 128 -13.04 -7.11 -6.29
CA ILE A 128 -13.51 -6.64 -7.59
C ILE A 128 -14.09 -5.23 -7.48
N TRP A 129 -14.93 -4.99 -6.49
CA TRP A 129 -15.47 -3.65 -6.20
C TRP A 129 -14.36 -2.63 -5.97
N LEU A 130 -13.34 -2.99 -5.19
CA LEU A 130 -12.17 -2.15 -4.95
C LEU A 130 -11.41 -1.84 -6.25
N TRP A 131 -11.19 -2.84 -7.10
CA TRP A 131 -10.51 -2.64 -8.37
C TRP A 131 -11.27 -1.71 -9.32
N HIS A 132 -12.60 -1.81 -9.38
CA HIS A 132 -13.40 -0.88 -10.19
C HIS A 132 -13.33 0.58 -9.71
N ARG A 133 -13.17 0.80 -8.42
CA ARG A 133 -13.10 2.15 -7.82
C ARG A 133 -11.68 2.72 -7.76
N THR A 134 -10.69 1.91 -8.01
CA THR A 134 -9.30 2.34 -8.01
C THR A 134 -8.89 2.82 -9.40
N PRO A 135 -8.29 4.01 -9.57
CA PRO A 135 -7.68 4.42 -10.82
C PRO A 135 -6.63 3.41 -11.28
N LEU A 136 -6.53 3.15 -12.59
CA LEU A 136 -5.68 2.10 -13.14
C LEU A 136 -4.19 2.26 -12.78
N ASP A 137 -3.71 3.49 -12.67
CA ASP A 137 -2.34 3.82 -12.27
C ASP A 137 -2.05 3.54 -10.79
N GLN A 138 -3.07 3.33 -9.98
CA GLN A 138 -2.98 3.03 -8.54
C GLN A 138 -3.17 1.54 -8.21
N HIS A 139 -3.63 0.72 -9.16
CA HIS A 139 -3.89 -0.71 -8.94
C HIS A 139 -2.70 -1.46 -8.36
N PHE A 140 -1.50 -1.16 -8.87
CA PHE A 140 -0.28 -1.77 -8.35
C PHE A 140 -0.09 -1.50 -6.85
N ILE A 141 -0.29 -0.25 -6.43
CA ILE A 141 -0.13 0.15 -5.01
C ILE A 141 -1.19 -0.53 -4.15
N VAL A 142 -2.45 -0.51 -4.55
CA VAL A 142 -3.56 -1.14 -3.81
C VAL A 142 -3.33 -2.64 -3.64
N ASN A 143 -2.94 -3.34 -4.70
CA ASN A 143 -2.62 -4.76 -4.63
C ASN A 143 -1.39 -5.06 -3.75
N LYS A 144 -0.41 -4.15 -3.71
CA LYS A 144 0.72 -4.24 -2.78
C LYS A 144 0.29 -4.06 -1.33
N LEU A 145 -0.64 -3.16 -1.04
CA LEU A 145 -1.19 -2.99 0.31
C LEU A 145 -1.93 -4.26 0.75
N LEU A 146 -2.77 -4.84 -0.10
CA LEU A 146 -3.48 -6.10 0.18
C LEU A 146 -2.54 -7.27 0.44
N THR A 147 -1.47 -7.39 -0.34
CA THR A 147 -0.52 -8.51 -0.22
C THR A 147 0.56 -8.31 0.85
N GLY A 148 0.65 -7.12 1.44
CA GLY A 148 1.70 -6.78 2.41
C GLY A 148 3.12 -6.76 1.80
N GLY A 149 3.21 -6.74 0.47
CA GLY A 149 4.47 -6.77 -0.29
C GLY A 149 5.02 -5.39 -0.65
N PHE A 150 4.66 -4.36 0.09
CA PHE A 150 5.07 -2.99 -0.19
C PHE A 150 6.56 -2.80 0.10
N ARG A 151 7.34 -2.55 -0.92
CA ARG A 151 8.77 -2.20 -0.81
C ARG A 151 9.05 -0.98 -1.68
N VAL A 152 9.27 0.12 -1.02
CA VAL A 152 9.69 1.37 -1.67
C VAL A 152 11.20 1.44 -1.51
N GLY A 153 11.99 1.34 -2.55
CA GLY A 153 13.45 1.31 -2.53
C GLY A 153 14.13 2.53 -1.84
N VAL A 154 13.73 2.75 -0.58
CA VAL A 154 14.26 3.79 0.31
C VAL A 154 14.83 3.07 1.53
N SER A 155 16.08 3.36 1.87
CA SER A 155 16.75 2.78 3.03
C SER A 155 16.25 3.41 4.33
N THR A 156 16.29 2.66 5.43
CA THR A 156 15.97 3.19 6.77
C THR A 156 16.78 4.45 7.10
N GLY A 157 18.07 4.50 6.71
CA GLY A 157 18.88 5.69 6.92
C GLY A 157 18.37 6.94 6.20
N LEU A 158 17.86 6.81 4.96
CA LEU A 158 17.23 7.94 4.27
C LEU A 158 15.95 8.40 4.94
N ILE A 159 15.17 7.46 5.47
CA ILE A 159 13.93 7.76 6.20
C ILE A 159 14.27 8.49 7.51
N SER A 160 15.23 7.97 8.28
CA SER A 160 15.64 8.59 9.54
C SER A 160 16.17 10.00 9.33
N ARG A 161 17.00 10.19 8.30
CA ARG A 161 17.50 11.50 7.91
C ARG A 161 16.38 12.47 7.52
N ALA A 162 15.42 12.02 6.71
CA ALA A 162 14.29 12.86 6.33
C ALA A 162 13.42 13.28 7.52
N ILE A 163 13.17 12.38 8.48
CA ILE A 163 12.46 12.72 9.72
C ILE A 163 13.26 13.70 10.56
N ALA A 164 14.57 13.49 10.70
CA ALA A 164 15.46 14.40 11.43
C ALA A 164 15.43 15.82 10.83
N GLU A 165 15.56 15.93 9.51
CA GLU A 165 15.48 17.20 8.79
C GLU A 165 14.09 17.85 8.88
N ALA A 166 13.00 17.04 8.82
CA ALA A 166 11.64 17.55 8.85
C ALA A 166 11.25 18.16 10.22
N PHE A 167 11.81 17.65 11.31
CA PHE A 167 11.42 18.01 12.68
C PHE A 167 12.57 18.60 13.52
N ASP A 168 13.69 18.98 12.87
CA ASP A 168 14.87 19.57 13.51
C ASP A 168 15.40 18.72 14.67
N LEU A 169 15.60 17.41 14.40
CA LEU A 169 16.08 16.43 15.36
C LEU A 169 17.45 15.90 14.96
N GLU A 170 18.22 15.40 15.94
CA GLU A 170 19.41 14.61 15.66
C GLU A 170 19.05 13.27 15.01
N GLU A 171 19.70 12.93 13.88
CA GLU A 171 19.45 11.67 13.15
C GLU A 171 19.63 10.44 14.04
N SER A 172 20.64 10.47 14.93
CA SER A 172 20.91 9.40 15.90
C SER A 172 19.74 9.14 16.83
N LEU A 173 19.06 10.19 17.27
CA LEU A 173 17.86 10.11 18.13
C LEU A 173 16.69 9.44 17.39
N VAL A 174 16.47 9.83 16.14
CA VAL A 174 15.44 9.20 15.29
C VAL A 174 15.72 7.71 15.07
N VAL A 175 16.97 7.36 14.75
CA VAL A 175 17.40 5.96 14.61
C VAL A 175 17.15 5.18 15.88
N GLN A 176 17.53 5.71 17.05
CA GLN A 176 17.32 5.07 18.34
C GLN A 176 15.82 4.83 18.61
N ARG A 177 14.98 5.83 18.38
CA ARG A 177 13.53 5.73 18.57
C ARG A 177 12.85 4.70 17.66
N LEU A 178 13.42 4.48 16.46
CA LEU A 178 12.95 3.49 15.51
C LEU A 178 13.44 2.05 15.79
N MET A 179 14.53 1.87 16.55
CA MET A 179 15.08 0.54 16.88
C MET A 179 14.12 -0.33 17.68
N GLY A 180 13.29 0.25 18.55
CA GLY A 180 12.29 -0.45 19.37
C GLY A 180 11.08 -0.98 18.62
N GLY A 181 11.05 -0.79 17.30
CA GLY A 181 9.88 -1.05 16.49
C GLY A 181 8.98 0.19 16.39
N PHE A 182 8.24 0.28 15.29
CA PHE A 182 7.30 1.36 15.06
C PHE A 182 5.93 0.78 14.70
N GLU A 183 4.93 1.10 15.51
CA GLU A 183 3.53 0.79 15.22
C GLU A 183 2.84 2.05 14.69
N PRO A 184 2.00 1.94 13.64
CA PRO A 184 1.37 3.10 13.02
C PRO A 184 0.26 3.67 13.90
N SER A 185 0.59 4.71 14.65
CA SER A 185 -0.39 5.53 15.34
C SER A 185 0.07 6.98 15.36
N ALA A 186 -0.89 7.91 15.37
CA ALA A 186 -0.60 9.34 15.49
C ALA A 186 0.20 9.66 16.75
N GLU A 187 -0.12 9.01 17.87
CA GLU A 187 0.59 9.16 19.14
C GLU A 187 2.06 8.72 19.01
N ARG A 188 2.29 7.54 18.41
CA ARG A 188 3.64 7.01 18.23
C ARG A 188 4.48 7.87 17.29
N PHE A 189 3.86 8.47 16.27
CA PHE A 189 4.55 9.40 15.37
C PHE A 189 4.91 10.70 16.09
N ARG A 190 4.01 11.26 16.90
CA ARG A 190 4.33 12.44 17.72
C ARG A 190 5.46 12.16 18.70
N GLN A 191 5.47 10.99 19.36
CA GLN A 191 6.59 10.59 20.24
C GLN A 191 7.90 10.44 19.48
N LEU A 192 7.87 9.93 18.26
CA LEU A 192 9.05 9.82 17.40
C LEU A 192 9.65 11.19 17.06
N THR A 193 8.78 12.18 16.82
CA THR A 193 9.13 13.52 16.35
C THR A 193 9.18 14.58 17.44
N ALA A 194 8.96 14.21 18.69
CA ALA A 194 9.05 15.14 19.83
C ALA A 194 10.50 15.61 20.06
N CYS A 195 10.69 16.88 20.41
CA CYS A 195 11.96 17.44 20.86
C CYS A 195 12.36 16.93 22.24
#